data_7fd76b68c62e050c1481ac9e490eb73d
#
_entry.id   7fd76b68c62e050c1481ac9e490eb73d
#
_cell.length_a   1.000
_cell.length_b   1.000
_cell.length_c   1.000
_cell.angle_alpha   90.00
_cell.angle_beta   90.00
_cell.angle_gamma   90.00
#
_symmetry.space_group_name_H-M   'P 1'
#
loop_
_entity.id
_entity.type
_entity.pdbx_description
1 polymer ?
#
loop_
_entity_poly.entity_id
_entity_poly.type
_entity_poly.pdbx_seq_one_letter_code
_entity_poly.pdbx_strand_id
1 'polypeptide(L)'
;MSLRSALSMMLNSPESLYLVWGPELMFFFNDAYRPILGPRLAGALGQSITTLWADAWEQVRPMVEQAFAGQCSRFENQPISMARYGVPEQTWWTFSFSPLYDEREETVMGVLCHTAETTH
;
A
#
# COMPACT_ATOMS: atom_id res chain seq x y z
N MET A 1 -1.91 -1.84 18.00
CA MET A 1 -0.74 -1.11 17.45
C MET A 1 -1.16 0.32 17.10
N SER A 2 -0.37 1.30 17.49
CA SER A 2 -0.61 2.69 17.11
C SER A 2 -0.06 2.99 15.72
N LEU A 3 -0.54 4.06 15.10
CA LEU A 3 0.02 4.54 13.84
C LEU A 3 1.51 4.82 13.97
N ARG A 4 1.92 5.41 15.10
CA ARG A 4 3.32 5.73 15.36
C ARG A 4 4.19 4.47 15.35
N SER A 5 3.74 3.40 15.99
CA SER A 5 4.47 2.14 16.03
C SER A 5 4.56 1.51 14.64
N ALA A 6 3.47 1.55 13.89
CA ALA A 6 3.44 1.02 12.53
C ALA A 6 4.40 1.79 11.62
N LEU A 7 4.41 3.13 11.73
CA LEU A 7 5.33 3.97 10.96
C LEU A 7 6.78 3.67 11.31
N SER A 8 7.07 3.48 12.60
CA SER A 8 8.44 3.18 13.04
C SER A 8 8.93 1.88 12.43
N MET A 9 8.11 0.83 12.45
CA MET A 9 8.44 -0.45 11.84
C MET A 9 8.70 -0.31 10.35
N MET A 10 7.81 0.38 9.65
CA MET A 10 7.89 0.56 8.21
C MET A 10 9.13 1.35 7.80
N LEU A 11 9.40 2.46 8.49
CA LEU A 11 10.52 3.35 8.15
C LEU A 11 11.88 2.71 8.41
N ASN A 12 11.94 1.72 9.30
CA ASN A 12 13.18 1.03 9.63
C ASN A 12 13.38 -0.28 8.86
N SER A 13 12.49 -0.58 7.93
CA SER A 13 12.59 -1.79 7.11
C SER A 13 13.33 -1.50 5.79
N PRO A 14 14.20 -2.42 5.32
CA PRO A 14 14.81 -2.31 3.99
C PRO A 14 13.86 -2.71 2.87
N GLU A 15 12.72 -3.32 3.21
CA GLU A 15 11.75 -3.77 2.22
C GLU A 15 10.89 -2.62 1.72
N SER A 16 10.38 -2.75 0.49
CA SER A 16 9.49 -1.76 -0.09
C SER A 16 8.10 -1.89 0.53
N LEU A 17 7.73 -0.94 1.38
CA LEU A 17 6.50 -1.00 2.16
C LEU A 17 5.68 0.28 2.01
N TYR A 18 4.36 0.11 2.00
CA TYR A 18 3.46 1.21 2.24
C TYR A 18 2.44 0.82 3.31
N LEU A 19 1.85 1.82 3.92
CA LEU A 19 0.87 1.68 4.99
C LEU A 19 -0.36 2.50 4.62
N VAL A 20 -1.53 1.89 4.74
CA VAL A 20 -2.81 2.57 4.61
C VAL A 20 -3.46 2.59 5.98
N TRP A 21 -3.83 3.78 6.47
CA TRP A 21 -4.31 3.92 7.84
C TRP A 21 -5.60 4.71 7.92
N GLY A 22 -6.52 4.21 8.74
CA GLY A 22 -7.76 4.89 9.08
C GLY A 22 -8.84 4.80 8.00
N PRO A 23 -10.02 5.34 8.30
CA PRO A 23 -11.16 5.28 7.36
C PRO A 23 -10.93 6.10 6.10
N GLU A 24 -10.06 7.11 6.15
CA GLU A 24 -9.69 7.91 4.98
C GLU A 24 -8.63 7.24 4.12
N LEU A 25 -8.11 6.09 4.55
CA LEU A 25 -7.09 5.34 3.83
C LEU A 25 -5.85 6.19 3.54
N MET A 26 -5.34 6.86 4.59
CA MET A 26 -4.16 7.70 4.47
C MET A 26 -2.93 6.87 4.14
N PHE A 27 -2.17 7.32 3.16
CA PHE A 27 -1.05 6.58 2.58
C PHE A 27 0.28 7.07 3.14
N PHE A 28 1.09 6.11 3.62
CA PHE A 28 2.46 6.35 4.09
C PHE A 28 3.36 5.31 3.46
N PHE A 29 4.63 5.66 3.26
CA PHE A 29 5.58 4.78 2.59
C PHE A 29 6.99 5.00 3.13
N ASN A 30 7.87 4.03 2.90
CA ASN A 30 9.27 4.15 3.28
C ASN A 30 10.15 4.46 2.05
N ASP A 31 11.45 4.66 2.30
CA ASP A 31 12.38 5.04 1.23
C ASP A 31 12.47 4.00 0.12
N ALA A 32 12.37 2.72 0.47
CA ALA A 32 12.44 1.65 -0.52
C ALA A 32 11.26 1.67 -1.50
N TYR A 33 10.14 2.28 -1.11
CA TYR A 33 8.96 2.40 -1.96
C TYR A 33 9.03 3.59 -2.92
N ARG A 34 9.88 4.59 -2.62
CA ARG A 34 9.92 5.86 -3.37
C ARG A 34 10.03 5.68 -4.89
N PRO A 35 10.88 4.78 -5.41
CA PRO A 35 10.98 4.62 -6.86
C PRO A 35 9.67 4.19 -7.53
N ILE A 36 8.81 3.48 -6.82
CA ILE A 36 7.54 3.01 -7.35
C ILE A 36 6.58 4.17 -7.64
N LEU A 37 6.64 5.22 -6.82
CA LEU A 37 5.78 6.40 -7.00
C LEU A 37 6.12 7.21 -8.25
N GLY A 38 7.39 7.23 -8.65
CA GLY A 38 7.81 8.05 -9.78
C GLY A 38 7.41 9.51 -9.59
N PRO A 39 6.78 10.15 -10.60
CA PRO A 39 6.36 11.55 -10.50
C PRO A 39 5.34 11.83 -9.38
N ARG A 40 4.67 10.81 -8.85
CA ARG A 40 3.67 10.96 -7.79
C ARG A 40 4.28 11.14 -6.42
N LEU A 41 5.61 11.03 -6.31
CA LEU A 41 6.29 11.17 -5.02
C LEU A 41 5.99 12.50 -4.34
N ALA A 42 5.94 13.60 -5.11
CA ALA A 42 5.62 14.90 -4.56
C ALA A 42 4.17 14.89 -4.07
N GLY A 43 3.95 15.18 -2.77
CA GLY A 43 2.63 15.23 -2.19
C GLY A 43 1.98 13.89 -1.86
N ALA A 44 2.73 12.78 -1.99
CA ALA A 44 2.17 11.46 -1.74
C ALA A 44 1.89 11.19 -0.27
N LEU A 45 2.74 11.68 0.62
CA LEU A 45 2.67 11.36 2.04
C LEU A 45 1.39 11.90 2.67
N GLY A 46 0.62 11.03 3.32
CA GLY A 46 -0.61 11.41 4.00
C GLY A 46 -1.82 11.56 3.11
N GLN A 47 -1.66 11.47 1.80
CA GLN A 47 -2.77 11.53 0.86
C GLN A 47 -3.56 10.21 0.90
N SER A 48 -4.87 10.25 0.61
CA SER A 48 -5.61 9.00 0.51
C SER A 48 -5.09 8.16 -0.66
N ILE A 49 -4.97 6.84 -0.46
CA ILE A 49 -4.56 5.93 -1.53
C ILE A 49 -5.53 6.00 -2.71
N THR A 50 -6.82 6.27 -2.45
CA THR A 50 -7.84 6.37 -3.50
C THR A 50 -7.58 7.54 -4.45
N THR A 51 -6.93 8.59 -3.97
CA THR A 51 -6.56 9.74 -4.77
C THR A 51 -5.18 9.55 -5.39
N LEU A 52 -4.22 9.10 -4.60
CA LEU A 52 -2.83 8.92 -5.05
C LEU A 52 -2.72 7.90 -6.17
N TRP A 53 -3.40 6.78 -6.03
CA TRP A 53 -3.41 5.69 -7.00
C TRP A 53 -4.78 5.53 -7.65
N ALA A 54 -5.45 6.64 -7.96
CA ALA A 54 -6.81 6.63 -8.49
C ALA A 54 -6.97 5.73 -9.72
N ASP A 55 -5.97 5.69 -10.58
CA ASP A 55 -5.97 4.88 -11.80
C ASP A 55 -5.84 3.37 -11.53
N ALA A 56 -5.24 2.99 -10.41
CA ALA A 56 -5.04 1.58 -10.05
C ALA A 56 -5.96 1.13 -8.91
N TRP A 57 -6.64 2.06 -8.24
CA TRP A 57 -7.36 1.77 -7.00
C TRP A 57 -8.40 0.66 -7.14
N GLU A 58 -9.22 0.69 -8.17
CA GLU A 58 -10.27 -0.32 -8.33
C GLU A 58 -9.70 -1.73 -8.50
N GLN A 59 -8.48 -1.85 -9.02
CA GLN A 59 -7.80 -3.13 -9.16
C GLN A 59 -7.22 -3.62 -7.84
N VAL A 60 -6.81 -2.71 -6.97
CA VAL A 60 -6.17 -3.03 -5.68
C VAL A 60 -7.20 -3.10 -4.55
N ARG A 61 -8.32 -2.40 -4.70
CA ARG A 61 -9.34 -2.27 -3.64
C ARG A 61 -9.78 -3.59 -3.00
N PRO A 62 -10.08 -4.65 -3.77
CA PRO A 62 -10.51 -5.91 -3.14
C PRO A 62 -9.46 -6.49 -2.20
N MET A 63 -8.18 -6.31 -2.53
CA MET A 63 -7.07 -6.81 -1.72
C MET A 63 -6.97 -6.04 -0.41
N VAL A 64 -7.12 -4.71 -0.48
CA VAL A 64 -7.09 -3.85 0.71
C VAL A 64 -8.30 -4.11 1.59
N GLU A 65 -9.49 -4.24 0.99
CA GLU A 65 -10.71 -4.53 1.75
C GLU A 65 -10.63 -5.87 2.47
N GLN A 66 -10.05 -6.88 1.83
CA GLN A 66 -9.83 -8.18 2.45
C GLN A 66 -8.94 -8.08 3.69
N ALA A 67 -7.89 -7.27 3.60
CA ALA A 67 -6.99 -7.04 4.74
C ALA A 67 -7.70 -6.28 5.86
N PHE A 68 -8.54 -5.29 5.54
CA PHE A 68 -9.34 -4.60 6.54
C PHE A 68 -10.37 -5.52 7.20
N ALA A 69 -10.74 -6.60 6.53
CA ALA A 69 -11.60 -7.63 7.10
C ALA A 69 -10.83 -8.62 7.99
N GLY A 70 -9.53 -8.39 8.19
CA GLY A 70 -8.71 -9.18 9.09
C GLY A 70 -7.96 -10.34 8.43
N GLN A 71 -7.92 -10.39 7.11
CA GLN A 71 -7.26 -11.48 6.40
C GLN A 71 -5.91 -11.04 5.85
N CYS A 72 -4.83 -11.69 6.27
CA CYS A 72 -3.54 -11.51 5.61
C CYS A 72 -3.54 -12.32 4.30
N SER A 73 -2.86 -11.80 3.29
CA SER A 73 -2.87 -12.42 1.97
C SER A 73 -1.62 -12.08 1.18
N ARG A 74 -1.36 -12.88 0.15
CA ARG A 74 -0.26 -12.67 -0.78
C ARG A 74 -0.76 -12.92 -2.20
N PHE A 75 -0.45 -11.99 -3.09
CA PHE A 75 -0.82 -12.07 -4.51
C PHE A 75 0.46 -11.97 -5.33
N GLU A 76 0.76 -12.99 -6.13
CA GLU A 76 1.99 -13.04 -6.92
C GLU A 76 1.69 -12.66 -8.37
N ASN A 77 2.58 -11.85 -8.95
CA ASN A 77 2.52 -11.47 -10.37
C ASN A 77 1.15 -10.95 -10.79
N GLN A 78 0.56 -10.09 -9.95
CA GLN A 78 -0.73 -9.48 -10.23
C GLN A 78 -0.59 -8.41 -11.31
N PRO A 79 -1.37 -8.49 -12.40
CA PRO A 79 -1.36 -7.44 -13.42
C PRO A 79 -2.11 -6.21 -12.92
N ILE A 80 -1.47 -5.06 -13.00
CA ILE A 80 -2.08 -3.78 -12.63
C ILE A 80 -1.80 -2.79 -13.77
N SER A 81 -2.86 -2.22 -14.31
CA SER A 81 -2.74 -1.14 -15.30
C SER A 81 -2.67 0.19 -14.57
N MET A 82 -1.73 1.02 -14.94
CA MET A 82 -1.55 2.34 -14.30
C MET A 82 -0.95 3.33 -15.28
N ALA A 83 -1.00 4.61 -14.94
CA ALA A 83 -0.49 5.69 -15.77
C ALA A 83 0.36 6.68 -14.96
N ARG A 84 1.25 6.15 -14.11
CA ARG A 84 2.07 6.99 -13.22
C ARG A 84 3.00 7.95 -13.96
N TYR A 85 3.34 7.66 -15.22
CA TYR A 85 4.16 8.52 -16.06
C TYR A 85 3.36 9.24 -17.14
N GLY A 86 2.03 9.29 -17.00
CA GLY A 86 1.16 10.00 -17.92
C GLY A 86 0.68 9.19 -19.12
N VAL A 87 1.20 7.99 -19.32
CA VAL A 87 0.74 7.08 -20.36
C VAL A 87 0.38 5.74 -19.73
N PRO A 88 -0.64 5.04 -20.26
CA PRO A 88 -1.01 3.74 -19.72
C PRO A 88 0.13 2.75 -19.81
N GLU A 89 0.39 2.03 -18.73
CA GLU A 89 1.37 0.96 -18.70
C GLU A 89 0.80 -0.27 -18.01
N GLN A 90 1.17 -1.44 -18.50
CA GLN A 90 0.85 -2.69 -17.85
C GLN A 90 2.02 -3.07 -16.95
N THR A 91 1.73 -3.28 -15.67
CA THR A 91 2.74 -3.67 -14.69
C THR A 91 2.31 -4.95 -14.00
N TRP A 92 3.27 -5.62 -13.35
CA TRP A 92 3.02 -6.83 -12.58
C TRP A 92 3.66 -6.68 -11.21
N TRP A 93 2.95 -7.12 -10.17
CA TRP A 93 3.36 -6.91 -8.80
C TRP A 93 3.16 -8.15 -7.96
N THR A 94 4.00 -8.31 -6.96
CA THR A 94 3.75 -9.24 -5.86
C THR A 94 3.45 -8.40 -4.63
N PHE A 95 2.27 -8.61 -4.05
CA PHE A 95 1.80 -7.90 -2.88
C PHE A 95 1.63 -8.85 -1.71
N SER A 96 2.03 -8.41 -0.51
CA SER A 96 1.67 -9.07 0.74
C SER A 96 0.95 -8.05 1.59
N PHE A 97 -0.29 -8.36 1.98
CA PHE A 97 -1.11 -7.46 2.80
C PHE A 97 -1.29 -8.03 4.19
N SER A 98 -1.03 -7.22 5.20
CA SER A 98 -1.15 -7.62 6.61
C SER A 98 -2.02 -6.61 7.35
N PRO A 99 -3.09 -7.07 8.00
CA PRO A 99 -3.92 -6.17 8.81
C PRO A 99 -3.16 -5.71 10.05
N LEU A 100 -3.37 -4.45 10.43
CA LEU A 100 -2.81 -3.86 11.63
C LEU A 100 -3.95 -3.50 12.57
N TYR A 101 -3.93 -4.09 13.75
CA TYR A 101 -5.00 -3.94 14.73
C TYR A 101 -4.73 -2.78 15.67
N ASP A 102 -5.79 -2.29 16.30
CA ASP A 102 -5.69 -1.32 17.38
C ASP A 102 -4.99 -1.93 18.60
N GLU A 103 -4.83 -1.12 19.65
CA GLU A 103 -4.12 -1.57 20.86
C GLU A 103 -4.84 -2.69 21.59
N ARG A 104 -6.14 -2.85 21.37
CA ARG A 104 -6.94 -3.93 21.97
C ARG A 104 -7.00 -5.16 21.09
N GLU A 105 -6.42 -5.09 19.89
CA GLU A 105 -6.44 -6.16 18.89
C GLU A 105 -7.86 -6.57 18.47
N GLU A 106 -8.80 -5.62 18.53
CA GLU A 106 -10.20 -5.87 18.18
C GLU A 106 -10.59 -5.33 16.82
N THR A 107 -9.97 -4.22 16.39
CA THR A 107 -10.35 -3.51 15.18
C THR A 107 -9.13 -3.33 14.28
N VAL A 108 -9.29 -3.61 13.00
CA VAL A 108 -8.23 -3.33 12.01
C VAL A 108 -8.24 -1.84 11.73
N MET A 109 -7.12 -1.18 12.07
CA MET A 109 -6.96 0.26 11.88
C MET A 109 -6.21 0.60 10.62
N GLY A 110 -5.41 -0.31 10.12
CA GLY A 110 -4.64 -0.08 8.92
C GLY A 110 -4.18 -1.36 8.28
N VAL A 111 -3.49 -1.22 7.16
CA VAL A 111 -2.97 -2.34 6.37
C VAL A 111 -1.54 -2.01 5.97
N LEU A 112 -0.63 -2.93 6.26
CA LEU A 112 0.75 -2.84 5.80
C LEU A 112 0.90 -3.68 4.55
N CYS A 113 1.44 -3.08 3.49
CA CYS A 113 1.67 -3.78 2.23
C CYS A 113 3.15 -3.84 1.91
N HIS A 114 3.64 -5.05 1.68
CA HIS A 114 4.95 -5.28 1.08
C HIS A 114 4.73 -5.38 -0.43
N THR A 115 5.47 -4.59 -1.20
CA THR A 115 5.22 -4.44 -2.64
C THR A 115 6.51 -4.65 -3.42
N ALA A 116 6.45 -5.51 -4.43
CA ALA A 116 7.58 -5.70 -5.34
C ALA A 116 7.07 -5.73 -6.76
N GLU A 117 7.63 -4.87 -7.61
CA GLU A 117 7.32 -4.90 -9.04
C GLU A 117 8.05 -6.08 -9.66
N THR A 118 7.33 -6.89 -10.46
CA THR A 118 7.88 -8.07 -11.12
C THR A 118 7.89 -7.86 -12.63
N THR A 119 8.68 -8.71 -13.32
CA THR A 119 8.79 -8.66 -14.78
C THR A 119 8.25 -9.95 -15.37
N HIS A 120 7.49 -9.80 -16.43
CA HIS A 120 7.00 -10.94 -17.22
C HIS A 120 7.63 -10.94 -18.57
#